data_8d851f7c7ca8f452590ef930e62a3fdf
#
_entry.id   8d851f7c7ca8f452590ef930e62a3fdf
#
_cell.length_a   1.000
_cell.length_b   1.000
_cell.length_c   1.000
_cell.angle_alpha   90.00
_cell.angle_beta   90.00
_cell.angle_gamma   90.00
#
_symmetry.space_group_name_H-M   'P 1'
#
loop_
_entity.id
_entity.type
_entity.pdbx_description
1 polymer ?
#
loop_
_entity_poly.entity_id
_entity_poly.type
_entity_poly.pdbx_seq_one_letter_code
_entity_poly.pdbx_strand_id
1 'polypeptide(L)'
;MKFNSDEIAAVIQKEIETFGSQVDVREVGTVLEVGDGIARVYGLSNVMSGEMVEFPSGVIGLAFNLEEKSVGVIILGDYLTISEGDEVKALGTLLSVPAGDAVIGRVLDPLGNPLDGKGPVNATVTRPVELIATGVAERQPVHEPMQTGIKAIDAMTPIGRGQRELIIGDRKTGKTAVAIDAIINQKGKGVKCFYVAVGQKDSSVALVIDALTKAGAMDFTTVIVSGASAPAPLQYVAPYAGTAMAEHFMFNGEHALIVYDDLSKQAVAYRQLSLLMRRPPGREAFPGDVFYCHSRLLERSAKLSKELGGGSLTSLPIIETLEGEVSAYIPTNVISITDGQIYLQPDLFFAGIRPAMNVGISVSRVGGNAQIKAMKKVAGGLRLDLASFRELEAFAQLGTELDPATQSKLDRGYRMVELLKQSQYQPMEVADQIISIYAGTRGHLDEIPLTKVRDFEVGLLSFVRDRKPELLDKIRNEKDLTSEIEEMIKSAISAFKASFK
;
A
#
# COMPACT_ATOMS: atom_id res chain seq x y z
N MET A 1 -3.11 -53.22 55.47
CA MET A 1 -3.63 -51.84 55.40
C MET A 1 -5.10 -51.97 54.96
N LYS A 2 -6.05 -51.59 55.82
CA LYS A 2 -7.45 -51.49 55.41
C LYS A 2 -7.63 -50.10 54.83
N PHE A 3 -7.87 -50.03 53.54
CA PHE A 3 -8.28 -48.79 52.90
C PHE A 3 -9.67 -48.42 53.39
N ASN A 4 -9.80 -47.24 53.90
CA ASN A 4 -11.11 -46.72 54.39
C ASN A 4 -11.94 -46.30 53.16
N SER A 5 -13.15 -46.83 53.04
CA SER A 5 -14.06 -46.55 51.91
C SER A 5 -14.28 -45.06 51.70
N ASP A 6 -14.23 -44.28 52.76
CA ASP A 6 -14.46 -42.85 52.75
C ASP A 6 -13.26 -42.07 52.15
N GLU A 7 -12.03 -42.54 52.31
CA GLU A 7 -10.84 -41.95 51.69
C GLU A 7 -10.80 -42.20 50.18
N ILE A 8 -11.25 -43.37 49.75
CA ILE A 8 -11.36 -43.72 48.29
C ILE A 8 -12.50 -42.89 47.67
N ALA A 9 -13.62 -42.71 48.34
CA ALA A 9 -14.71 -41.88 47.88
C ALA A 9 -14.29 -40.40 47.78
N ALA A 10 -13.53 -39.85 48.74
CA ALA A 10 -13.04 -38.50 48.71
C ALA A 10 -12.02 -38.26 47.59
N VAL A 11 -11.14 -39.23 47.31
CA VAL A 11 -10.20 -39.13 46.17
C VAL A 11 -10.93 -39.19 44.85
N ILE A 12 -11.89 -40.08 44.69
CA ILE A 12 -12.71 -40.19 43.46
C ILE A 12 -13.56 -38.92 43.25
N GLN A 13 -14.13 -38.35 44.36
CA GLN A 13 -14.90 -37.13 44.28
C GLN A 13 -14.02 -35.92 43.90
N LYS A 14 -12.80 -35.84 44.44
CA LYS A 14 -11.83 -34.80 44.09
C LYS A 14 -11.30 -34.96 42.65
N GLU A 15 -11.13 -36.19 42.18
CA GLU A 15 -10.82 -36.44 40.76
C GLU A 15 -11.97 -36.12 39.83
N ILE A 16 -13.22 -36.44 40.19
CA ILE A 16 -14.41 -36.05 39.43
C ILE A 16 -14.61 -34.53 39.43
N GLU A 17 -14.35 -33.81 40.54
CA GLU A 17 -14.40 -32.35 40.59
C GLU A 17 -13.28 -31.69 39.79
N THR A 18 -12.11 -32.32 39.71
CA THR A 18 -11.01 -31.89 38.84
C THR A 18 -11.21 -32.34 37.37
N PHE A 19 -11.97 -33.34 37.10
CA PHE A 19 -12.40 -33.75 35.77
C PHE A 19 -13.50 -32.87 35.16
N GLY A 20 -14.02 -31.90 35.89
CA GLY A 20 -14.85 -30.79 35.39
C GLY A 20 -14.12 -29.74 34.58
N SER A 21 -12.90 -29.98 34.14
CA SER A 21 -12.28 -29.22 33.07
C SER A 21 -13.04 -29.53 31.77
N GLN A 22 -13.54 -28.51 31.14
CA GLN A 22 -14.14 -28.52 29.80
C GLN A 22 -13.45 -29.58 28.96
N VAL A 23 -14.21 -30.61 28.54
CA VAL A 23 -13.77 -31.45 27.44
C VAL A 23 -13.73 -30.53 26.24
N ASP A 24 -12.52 -30.10 25.91
CA ASP A 24 -12.26 -29.31 24.73
C ASP A 24 -12.48 -30.27 23.53
N VAL A 25 -13.74 -30.34 23.06
CA VAL A 25 -14.13 -31.19 21.95
C VAL A 25 -13.63 -30.54 20.66
N ARG A 26 -12.31 -30.52 20.49
CA ARG A 26 -11.71 -30.12 19.23
C ARG A 26 -11.90 -31.21 18.23
N GLU A 27 -12.41 -30.87 17.07
CA GLU A 27 -12.51 -31.80 15.97
C GLU A 27 -11.11 -32.16 15.49
N VAL A 28 -10.88 -33.45 15.30
CA VAL A 28 -9.59 -34.04 14.93
C VAL A 28 -9.68 -34.66 13.56
N GLY A 29 -8.71 -34.34 12.70
CA GLY A 29 -8.56 -34.95 11.38
C GLY A 29 -7.22 -35.66 11.24
N THR A 30 -7.03 -36.32 10.11
CA THR A 30 -5.79 -37.02 9.76
C THR A 30 -5.27 -36.56 8.42
N VAL A 31 -3.96 -36.24 8.31
CA VAL A 31 -3.32 -35.90 7.06
C VAL A 31 -3.32 -37.06 6.09
N LEU A 32 -3.95 -36.87 4.95
CA LEU A 32 -3.94 -37.87 3.85
C LEU A 32 -2.77 -37.69 2.89
N GLU A 33 -2.43 -36.43 2.63
CA GLU A 33 -1.41 -36.04 1.65
C GLU A 33 -0.84 -34.67 2.09
N VAL A 34 0.47 -34.48 2.01
CA VAL A 34 1.15 -33.22 2.31
C VAL A 34 2.25 -32.95 1.29
N GLY A 35 2.37 -31.70 0.85
CA GLY A 35 3.43 -31.26 -0.05
C GLY A 35 3.25 -29.83 -0.51
N ASP A 36 4.35 -29.17 -0.84
CA ASP A 36 4.36 -27.81 -1.41
C ASP A 36 3.57 -26.74 -0.65
N GLY A 37 3.45 -26.88 0.68
CA GLY A 37 2.75 -25.94 1.54
C GLY A 37 1.23 -26.17 1.62
N ILE A 38 0.73 -27.31 1.15
CA ILE A 38 -0.66 -27.72 1.32
C ILE A 38 -0.76 -29.10 1.98
N ALA A 39 -1.86 -29.35 2.67
CA ALA A 39 -2.23 -30.70 3.15
C ALA A 39 -3.68 -31.00 2.80
N ARG A 40 -4.00 -32.29 2.53
CA ARG A 40 -5.35 -32.77 2.49
C ARG A 40 -5.62 -33.55 3.78
N VAL A 41 -6.66 -33.17 4.49
CA VAL A 41 -6.99 -33.66 5.81
C VAL A 41 -8.36 -34.31 5.76
N TYR A 42 -8.48 -35.53 6.28
CA TYR A 42 -9.74 -36.26 6.44
C TYR A 42 -10.29 -36.06 7.85
N GLY A 43 -11.60 -35.98 8.02
CA GLY A 43 -12.25 -36.00 9.32
C GLY A 43 -12.54 -34.64 9.97
N LEU A 44 -12.25 -33.52 9.32
CA LEU A 44 -12.60 -32.16 9.78
C LEU A 44 -13.96 -31.72 9.18
N SER A 45 -15.04 -32.40 9.57
CA SER A 45 -16.35 -32.27 8.90
C SER A 45 -17.08 -30.95 9.21
N ASN A 46 -16.82 -30.34 10.36
CA ASN A 46 -17.48 -29.13 10.81
C ASN A 46 -16.56 -27.88 10.74
N VAL A 47 -15.33 -28.04 10.25
CA VAL A 47 -14.39 -26.92 10.11
C VAL A 47 -14.94 -25.88 9.13
N MET A 48 -14.81 -24.60 9.49
CA MET A 48 -15.22 -23.49 8.62
C MET A 48 -14.10 -23.08 7.66
N SER A 49 -14.48 -22.53 6.52
CA SER A 49 -13.49 -21.91 5.62
C SER A 49 -12.81 -20.73 6.32
N GLY A 50 -11.48 -20.69 6.29
CA GLY A 50 -10.69 -19.68 6.99
C GLY A 50 -10.43 -19.98 8.47
N GLU A 51 -10.86 -21.13 8.98
CA GLU A 51 -10.55 -21.58 10.33
C GLU A 51 -9.13 -22.11 10.44
N MET A 52 -8.49 -21.83 11.55
CA MET A 52 -7.16 -22.36 11.86
C MET A 52 -7.22 -23.81 12.28
N VAL A 53 -6.24 -24.58 11.81
CA VAL A 53 -5.96 -25.92 12.28
C VAL A 53 -4.52 -26.02 12.75
N GLU A 54 -4.25 -26.90 13.72
CA GLU A 54 -2.93 -27.09 14.30
C GLU A 54 -2.41 -28.49 14.01
N PHE A 55 -1.20 -28.57 13.48
CA PHE A 55 -0.45 -29.79 13.26
C PHE A 55 0.39 -30.16 14.50
N PRO A 56 0.85 -31.43 14.66
CA PRO A 56 1.60 -31.87 15.84
C PRO A 56 2.86 -31.08 16.13
N SER A 57 3.48 -30.52 15.09
CA SER A 57 4.66 -29.64 15.19
C SER A 57 4.36 -28.25 15.73
N GLY A 58 3.08 -27.91 16.01
CA GLY A 58 2.65 -26.55 16.35
C GLY A 58 2.52 -25.63 15.14
N VAL A 59 2.73 -26.14 13.93
CA VAL A 59 2.53 -25.37 12.70
C VAL A 59 1.04 -25.16 12.48
N ILE A 60 0.68 -23.94 12.15
CA ILE A 60 -0.71 -23.54 11.87
C ILE A 60 -1.02 -23.75 10.39
N GLY A 61 -2.19 -24.32 10.13
CA GLY A 61 -2.80 -24.37 8.80
C GLY A 61 -4.09 -23.56 8.75
N LEU A 62 -4.53 -23.26 7.54
CA LEU A 62 -5.80 -22.59 7.27
C LEU A 62 -6.69 -23.49 6.42
N ALA A 63 -7.88 -23.83 6.90
CA ALA A 63 -8.87 -24.56 6.13
C ALA A 63 -9.33 -23.73 4.92
N PHE A 64 -9.03 -24.21 3.71
CA PHE A 64 -9.14 -23.40 2.50
C PHE A 64 -10.11 -23.97 1.47
N ASN A 65 -10.09 -25.29 1.26
CA ASN A 65 -10.97 -25.98 0.31
C ASN A 65 -11.77 -27.05 1.05
N LEU A 66 -13.07 -26.81 1.20
CA LEU A 66 -13.96 -27.73 1.91
C LEU A 66 -14.59 -28.69 0.88
N GLU A 67 -14.27 -29.98 0.96
CA GLU A 67 -14.81 -31.03 0.14
C GLU A 67 -15.64 -31.98 1.02
N GLU A 68 -16.46 -32.82 0.43
CA GLU A 68 -17.38 -33.71 1.15
C GLU A 68 -16.67 -34.64 2.15
N LYS A 69 -15.46 -35.11 1.84
CA LYS A 69 -14.71 -36.11 2.64
C LYS A 69 -13.36 -35.64 3.11
N SER A 70 -12.90 -34.52 2.62
CA SER A 70 -11.57 -33.97 2.96
C SER A 70 -11.58 -32.44 2.98
N VAL A 71 -10.62 -31.89 3.69
CA VAL A 71 -10.37 -30.46 3.74
C VAL A 71 -8.99 -30.17 3.18
N GLY A 72 -8.93 -29.30 2.18
CA GLY A 72 -7.66 -28.75 1.70
C GLY A 72 -7.20 -27.66 2.65
N VAL A 73 -6.03 -27.83 3.24
CA VAL A 73 -5.43 -26.92 4.21
C VAL A 73 -4.18 -26.29 3.60
N ILE A 74 -4.07 -24.95 3.67
CA ILE A 74 -2.81 -24.27 3.36
C ILE A 74 -1.98 -24.14 4.64
N ILE A 75 -0.70 -24.48 4.55
CA ILE A 75 0.20 -24.57 5.70
C ILE A 75 0.93 -23.24 5.85
N LEU A 76 0.77 -22.57 6.98
CA LEU A 76 1.33 -21.25 7.27
C LEU A 76 2.68 -21.35 8.02
N GLY A 77 3.54 -22.27 7.60
CA GLY A 77 4.83 -22.52 8.24
C GLY A 77 5.66 -23.56 7.49
N ASP A 78 6.59 -24.18 8.21
CA ASP A 78 7.43 -25.24 7.66
C ASP A 78 6.66 -26.55 7.51
N TYR A 79 6.25 -26.85 6.28
CA TYR A 79 5.49 -28.05 5.95
C TYR A 79 6.35 -29.33 5.92
N LEU A 80 7.68 -29.21 5.93
CA LEU A 80 8.58 -30.36 5.95
C LEU A 80 8.53 -31.14 7.28
N THR A 81 7.98 -30.53 8.32
CA THR A 81 7.79 -31.14 9.63
C THR A 81 6.51 -31.96 9.75
N ILE A 82 5.67 -31.98 8.71
CA ILE A 82 4.37 -32.63 8.70
C ILE A 82 4.46 -33.89 7.82
N SER A 83 3.86 -34.97 8.30
CA SER A 83 3.85 -36.24 7.61
C SER A 83 2.42 -36.76 7.36
N GLU A 84 2.28 -37.65 6.38
CA GLU A 84 1.03 -38.41 6.17
C GLU A 84 0.72 -39.23 7.42
N GLY A 85 -0.54 -39.22 7.84
CA GLY A 85 -1.01 -39.89 9.05
C GLY A 85 -0.97 -39.02 10.30
N ASP A 86 -0.39 -37.82 10.24
CA ASP A 86 -0.38 -36.90 11.37
C ASP A 86 -1.79 -36.43 11.76
N GLU A 87 -2.01 -36.28 13.05
CA GLU A 87 -3.24 -35.79 13.62
C GLU A 87 -3.32 -34.26 13.48
N VAL A 88 -4.43 -33.71 13.02
CA VAL A 88 -4.68 -32.26 12.86
C VAL A 88 -5.88 -31.87 13.71
N LYS A 89 -5.75 -30.80 14.49
CA LYS A 89 -6.79 -30.27 15.39
C LYS A 89 -7.40 -28.99 14.84
N ALA A 90 -8.72 -28.94 14.72
CA ALA A 90 -9.44 -27.71 14.46
C ALA A 90 -9.36 -26.80 15.71
N LEU A 91 -9.07 -25.51 15.52
CA LEU A 91 -8.93 -24.57 16.64
C LEU A 91 -10.22 -23.81 16.97
N GLY A 92 -11.26 -23.92 16.13
CA GLY A 92 -12.54 -23.21 16.32
C GLY A 92 -12.41 -21.69 16.18
N THR A 93 -11.29 -21.17 15.65
CA THR A 93 -11.01 -19.75 15.54
C THR A 93 -10.49 -19.39 14.15
N LEU A 94 -10.89 -18.22 13.65
CA LEU A 94 -10.38 -17.69 12.38
C LEU A 94 -8.95 -17.18 12.53
N LEU A 95 -8.17 -17.26 11.46
CA LEU A 95 -6.83 -16.71 11.42
C LEU A 95 -6.85 -15.23 11.81
N SER A 96 -6.13 -14.90 12.85
CA SER A 96 -6.07 -13.55 13.43
C SER A 96 -4.63 -13.11 13.64
N VAL A 97 -4.41 -11.80 13.55
CA VAL A 97 -3.09 -11.17 13.72
C VAL A 97 -3.13 -10.11 14.83
N PRO A 98 -1.99 -9.85 15.50
CA PRO A 98 -1.89 -8.76 16.46
C PRO A 98 -2.17 -7.41 15.79
N ALA A 99 -2.80 -6.49 16.52
CA ALA A 99 -3.15 -5.16 16.04
C ALA A 99 -2.95 -4.11 17.15
N GLY A 100 -3.09 -2.84 16.79
CA GLY A 100 -2.92 -1.70 17.69
C GLY A 100 -1.49 -1.16 17.71
N ASP A 101 -1.20 -0.25 18.67
CA ASP A 101 0.10 0.45 18.71
C ASP A 101 1.31 -0.49 18.92
N ALA A 102 1.10 -1.69 19.45
CA ALA A 102 2.17 -2.67 19.66
C ALA A 102 2.84 -3.15 18.37
N VAL A 103 2.16 -3.04 17.21
CA VAL A 103 2.73 -3.43 15.91
C VAL A 103 3.46 -2.26 15.23
N ILE A 104 3.26 -1.02 15.68
CA ILE A 104 3.88 0.15 15.06
C ILE A 104 5.39 0.15 15.31
N GLY A 105 6.18 0.46 14.28
CA GLY A 105 7.65 0.46 14.37
C GLY A 105 8.29 -0.92 14.30
N ARG A 106 7.50 -1.96 13.99
CA ARG A 106 7.95 -3.35 13.96
C ARG A 106 8.11 -3.87 12.53
N VAL A 107 8.95 -4.88 12.40
CA VAL A 107 9.06 -5.72 11.20
C VAL A 107 8.55 -7.11 11.55
N LEU A 108 7.49 -7.55 10.90
CA LEU A 108 6.71 -8.74 11.25
C LEU A 108 6.59 -9.68 10.04
N ASP A 109 6.37 -10.96 10.33
CA ASP A 109 5.88 -11.91 9.33
C ASP A 109 4.34 -11.77 9.13
N PRO A 110 3.73 -12.49 8.18
CA PRO A 110 2.28 -12.43 7.95
C PRO A 110 1.41 -12.96 9.11
N LEU A 111 1.99 -13.65 10.07
CA LEU A 111 1.30 -14.14 11.27
C LEU A 111 1.48 -13.19 12.47
N GLY A 112 2.25 -12.11 12.29
CA GLY A 112 2.54 -11.14 13.35
C GLY A 112 3.74 -11.50 14.23
N ASN A 113 4.55 -12.51 13.84
CA ASN A 113 5.78 -12.83 14.55
C ASN A 113 6.87 -11.80 14.22
N PRO A 114 7.67 -11.37 15.21
CA PRO A 114 8.69 -10.35 14.99
C PRO A 114 9.91 -10.90 14.21
N LEU A 115 10.36 -10.13 13.23
CA LEU A 115 11.58 -10.39 12.44
C LEU A 115 12.70 -9.39 12.77
N ASP A 116 12.42 -8.39 13.60
CA ASP A 116 13.30 -7.25 13.90
C ASP A 116 14.21 -7.44 15.12
N GLY A 117 14.16 -8.59 15.77
CA GLY A 117 14.94 -8.88 16.97
C GLY A 117 14.56 -8.07 18.23
N LYS A 118 13.46 -7.30 18.18
CA LYS A 118 12.99 -6.47 19.32
C LYS A 118 12.12 -7.22 20.33
N GLY A 119 12.11 -8.55 20.29
CA GLY A 119 11.29 -9.40 21.16
C GLY A 119 9.82 -9.51 20.72
N PRO A 120 9.00 -10.24 21.48
CA PRO A 120 7.61 -10.53 21.12
C PRO A 120 6.75 -9.27 20.98
N VAL A 121 5.70 -9.34 20.17
CA VAL A 121 4.70 -8.28 20.04
C VAL A 121 3.69 -8.45 21.19
N ASN A 122 3.70 -7.54 22.13
CA ASN A 122 2.78 -7.54 23.27
C ASN A 122 1.47 -6.82 22.91
N ALA A 123 0.76 -7.33 21.90
CA ALA A 123 -0.52 -6.78 21.50
C ALA A 123 -1.64 -7.26 22.44
N THR A 124 -2.49 -6.34 22.86
CA THR A 124 -3.70 -6.64 23.68
C THR A 124 -4.91 -6.91 22.78
N VAL A 125 -4.82 -6.61 21.51
CA VAL A 125 -5.89 -6.75 20.51
C VAL A 125 -5.41 -7.61 19.35
N THR A 126 -6.26 -8.50 18.90
CA THR A 126 -6.10 -9.27 17.66
C THR A 126 -7.23 -8.95 16.70
N ARG A 127 -6.99 -9.08 15.39
CA ARG A 127 -8.01 -8.91 14.37
C ARG A 127 -8.00 -10.10 13.40
N PRO A 128 -9.19 -10.60 13.01
CA PRO A 128 -9.28 -11.60 11.96
C PRO A 128 -8.64 -11.09 10.65
N VAL A 129 -7.88 -11.96 10.00
CA VAL A 129 -7.17 -11.62 8.76
C VAL A 129 -8.15 -11.37 7.62
N GLU A 130 -9.20 -12.16 7.52
CA GLU A 130 -10.26 -11.96 6.54
C GLU A 130 -11.49 -11.38 7.20
N LEU A 131 -11.90 -10.22 6.73
CA LEU A 131 -13.12 -9.51 7.14
C LEU A 131 -13.86 -9.02 5.89
N ILE A 132 -15.18 -8.97 6.00
CA ILE A 132 -16.03 -8.38 4.98
C ILE A 132 -15.80 -6.86 5.00
N ALA A 133 -15.64 -6.26 3.82
CA ALA A 133 -15.50 -4.83 3.67
C ALA A 133 -16.76 -4.08 4.15
N THR A 134 -16.58 -2.86 4.64
CA THR A 134 -17.69 -1.99 5.06
C THR A 134 -18.69 -1.74 3.94
N GLY A 135 -19.96 -1.68 4.27
CA GLY A 135 -21.04 -1.41 3.34
C GLY A 135 -21.07 0.05 2.84
N VAL A 136 -21.89 0.30 1.83
CA VAL A 136 -22.02 1.66 1.22
C VAL A 136 -22.49 2.70 2.23
N ALA A 137 -23.42 2.36 3.12
CA ALA A 137 -23.94 3.27 4.14
C ALA A 137 -22.93 3.64 5.23
N GLU A 138 -21.90 2.82 5.40
CA GLU A 138 -20.84 3.01 6.41
C GLU A 138 -19.70 3.89 5.90
N ARG A 139 -19.73 4.29 4.64
CA ARG A 139 -18.69 5.08 3.98
C ARG A 139 -19.14 6.50 3.71
N GLN A 140 -18.16 7.39 3.59
CA GLN A 140 -18.37 8.73 3.07
C GLN A 140 -17.45 8.98 1.85
N PRO A 141 -17.79 9.94 0.98
CA PRO A 141 -16.93 10.30 -0.15
C PRO A 141 -15.54 10.75 0.31
N VAL A 142 -14.52 10.39 -0.46
CA VAL A 142 -13.15 10.84 -0.24
C VAL A 142 -13.04 12.32 -0.56
N HIS A 143 -12.61 13.13 0.43
CA HIS A 143 -12.51 14.59 0.32
C HIS A 143 -11.30 15.19 1.05
N GLU A 144 -10.52 14.39 1.73
CA GLU A 144 -9.31 14.81 2.44
C GLU A 144 -8.07 14.37 1.67
N PRO A 145 -7.09 15.26 1.42
CA PRO A 145 -5.87 14.89 0.71
C PRO A 145 -5.00 13.94 1.52
N MET A 146 -4.44 12.94 0.84
CA MET A 146 -3.34 12.10 1.29
C MET A 146 -2.11 12.46 0.44
N GLN A 147 -1.40 13.50 0.87
CA GLN A 147 -0.28 14.05 0.10
C GLN A 147 0.89 13.08 0.08
N THR A 148 1.39 12.79 -1.12
CA THR A 148 2.54 11.91 -1.33
C THR A 148 3.87 12.64 -1.15
N GLY A 149 3.86 13.96 -1.25
CA GLY A 149 5.07 14.78 -1.29
C GLY A 149 5.77 14.78 -2.65
N ILE A 150 5.17 14.16 -3.66
CA ILE A 150 5.69 14.12 -5.02
C ILE A 150 4.89 15.09 -5.89
N LYS A 151 5.55 16.15 -6.37
CA LYS A 151 4.91 17.24 -7.14
C LYS A 151 4.02 16.74 -8.27
N ALA A 152 4.54 15.82 -9.08
CA ALA A 152 3.82 15.28 -10.23
C ALA A 152 2.54 14.55 -9.84
N ILE A 153 2.55 13.79 -8.74
CA ILE A 153 1.40 13.03 -8.26
C ILE A 153 0.40 13.97 -7.59
N ASP A 154 0.85 14.75 -6.59
CA ASP A 154 -0.04 15.61 -5.81
C ASP A 154 -0.74 16.68 -6.67
N ALA A 155 -0.08 17.10 -7.78
CA ALA A 155 -0.64 18.07 -8.71
C ALA A 155 -1.62 17.46 -9.74
N MET A 156 -1.34 16.26 -10.28
CA MET A 156 -2.04 15.74 -11.47
C MET A 156 -2.87 14.48 -11.22
N THR A 157 -2.47 13.64 -10.27
CA THR A 157 -3.18 12.42 -9.84
C THR A 157 -3.26 12.37 -8.32
N PRO A 158 -3.95 13.35 -7.70
CA PRO A 158 -3.99 13.46 -6.25
C PRO A 158 -4.68 12.26 -5.61
N ILE A 159 -4.18 11.86 -4.46
CA ILE A 159 -4.69 10.76 -3.66
C ILE A 159 -5.41 11.32 -2.44
N GLY A 160 -6.59 10.76 -2.14
CA GLY A 160 -7.35 11.11 -0.95
C GLY A 160 -7.30 10.04 0.13
N ARG A 161 -7.58 10.43 1.36
CA ARG A 161 -7.66 9.51 2.51
C ARG A 161 -8.84 8.56 2.35
N GLY A 162 -8.55 7.27 2.22
CA GLY A 162 -9.53 6.22 1.94
C GLY A 162 -9.62 5.81 0.47
N GLN A 163 -8.80 6.40 -0.39
CA GLN A 163 -8.72 6.05 -1.82
C GLN A 163 -7.80 4.83 -2.04
N ARG A 164 -8.09 4.09 -3.11
CA ARG A 164 -7.25 3.01 -3.64
C ARG A 164 -6.59 3.50 -4.91
N GLU A 165 -5.31 3.82 -4.87
CA GLU A 165 -4.58 4.31 -6.04
C GLU A 165 -3.50 3.31 -6.44
N LEU A 166 -3.62 2.76 -7.64
CA LEU A 166 -2.70 1.77 -8.16
C LEU A 166 -1.39 2.42 -8.63
N ILE A 167 -0.25 1.86 -8.25
CA ILE A 167 1.06 2.17 -8.83
C ILE A 167 1.43 1.03 -9.77
N ILE A 168 1.50 1.30 -11.06
CA ILE A 168 1.69 0.28 -12.09
C ILE A 168 2.85 0.64 -13.03
N GLY A 169 3.60 -0.35 -13.46
CA GLY A 169 4.70 -0.19 -14.41
C GLY A 169 5.69 -1.35 -14.39
N ASP A 170 6.64 -1.33 -15.29
CA ASP A 170 7.65 -2.37 -15.43
C ASP A 170 8.64 -2.40 -14.25
N ARG A 171 9.47 -3.43 -14.20
CA ARG A 171 10.55 -3.53 -13.22
C ARG A 171 11.48 -2.31 -13.29
N LYS A 172 11.93 -1.86 -12.11
CA LYS A 172 12.91 -0.77 -11.95
C LYS A 172 12.45 0.60 -12.47
N THR A 173 11.14 0.84 -12.64
CA THR A 173 10.59 2.15 -13.03
C THR A 173 10.36 3.10 -11.84
N GLY A 174 10.66 2.67 -10.61
CA GLY A 174 10.55 3.51 -9.41
C GLY A 174 9.25 3.34 -8.62
N LYS A 175 8.46 2.28 -8.84
CA LYS A 175 7.20 2.02 -8.11
C LYS A 175 7.38 2.04 -6.59
N THR A 176 8.32 1.25 -6.08
CA THR A 176 8.65 1.19 -4.65
C THR A 176 9.11 2.55 -4.11
N ALA A 177 9.90 3.31 -4.88
CA ALA A 177 10.36 4.64 -4.45
C ALA A 177 9.19 5.61 -4.26
N VAL A 178 8.21 5.63 -5.16
CA VAL A 178 6.98 6.43 -5.03
C VAL A 178 6.21 6.06 -3.76
N ALA A 179 6.07 4.76 -3.47
CA ALA A 179 5.38 4.28 -2.28
C ALA A 179 6.12 4.67 -0.98
N ILE A 180 7.46 4.57 -0.98
CA ILE A 180 8.28 4.97 0.19
C ILE A 180 8.20 6.48 0.41
N ASP A 181 8.28 7.31 -0.64
CA ASP A 181 8.11 8.76 -0.52
C ASP A 181 6.74 9.12 0.05
N ALA A 182 5.69 8.43 -0.37
CA ALA A 182 4.35 8.61 0.19
C ALA A 182 4.30 8.29 1.68
N ILE A 183 4.98 7.22 2.14
CA ILE A 183 5.10 6.88 3.58
C ILE A 183 5.89 7.97 4.32
N ILE A 184 7.08 8.33 3.84
CA ILE A 184 7.95 9.32 4.48
C ILE A 184 7.21 10.65 4.67
N ASN A 185 6.42 11.04 3.69
CA ASN A 185 5.65 12.28 3.73
C ASN A 185 4.52 12.29 4.77
N GLN A 186 4.19 11.16 5.39
CA GLN A 186 3.17 11.12 6.46
C GLN A 186 3.73 11.49 7.84
N LYS A 187 5.04 11.72 7.96
CA LYS A 187 5.66 12.15 9.23
C LYS A 187 4.95 13.37 9.82
N GLY A 188 4.47 13.22 11.06
CA GLY A 188 3.76 14.30 11.77
C GLY A 188 2.33 14.60 11.30
N LYS A 189 1.76 13.80 10.37
CA LYS A 189 0.41 14.02 9.82
C LYS A 189 -0.67 13.11 10.45
N GLY A 190 -0.34 12.36 11.50
CA GLY A 190 -1.29 11.49 12.19
C GLY A 190 -1.75 10.30 11.35
N VAL A 191 -0.91 9.80 10.45
CA VAL A 191 -1.21 8.62 9.60
C VAL A 191 -0.29 7.48 10.01
N LYS A 192 -0.86 6.32 10.34
CA LYS A 192 -0.12 5.09 10.57
C LYS A 192 0.13 4.40 9.23
N CYS A 193 1.37 3.99 8.98
CA CYS A 193 1.75 3.42 7.71
C CYS A 193 2.04 1.92 7.81
N PHE A 194 1.71 1.19 6.75
CA PHE A 194 1.94 -0.24 6.63
C PHE A 194 2.58 -0.53 5.28
N TYR A 195 3.71 -1.22 5.28
CA TYR A 195 4.37 -1.65 4.06
C TYR A 195 4.38 -3.17 4.03
N VAL A 196 3.70 -3.77 3.06
CA VAL A 196 3.59 -5.22 2.91
C VAL A 196 4.45 -5.67 1.74
N ALA A 197 5.58 -6.30 2.05
CA ALA A 197 6.47 -6.90 1.08
C ALA A 197 6.02 -8.32 0.74
N VAL A 198 5.63 -8.56 -0.52
CA VAL A 198 5.15 -9.86 -0.99
C VAL A 198 6.10 -10.42 -2.04
N GLY A 199 6.73 -11.55 -1.75
CA GLY A 199 7.65 -12.23 -2.66
C GLY A 199 8.86 -11.37 -3.07
N GLN A 200 9.22 -10.36 -2.27
CA GLN A 200 10.38 -9.51 -2.49
C GLN A 200 11.66 -10.20 -1.99
N LYS A 201 12.80 -9.84 -2.59
CA LYS A 201 14.09 -10.30 -2.10
C LYS A 201 14.39 -9.64 -0.74
N ASP A 202 14.91 -10.39 0.21
CA ASP A 202 15.25 -9.90 1.54
C ASP A 202 16.19 -8.68 1.50
N SER A 203 17.15 -8.67 0.57
CA SER A 203 18.02 -7.51 0.33
C SER A 203 17.27 -6.26 -0.11
N SER A 204 16.19 -6.40 -0.88
CA SER A 204 15.35 -5.26 -1.29
C SER A 204 14.52 -4.75 -0.12
N VAL A 205 13.98 -5.65 0.69
CA VAL A 205 13.23 -5.29 1.91
C VAL A 205 14.14 -4.57 2.91
N ALA A 206 15.36 -5.05 3.09
CA ALA A 206 16.35 -4.40 3.96
C ALA A 206 16.65 -2.96 3.51
N LEU A 207 16.76 -2.70 2.20
CA LEU A 207 16.94 -1.33 1.67
C LEU A 207 15.72 -0.43 1.93
N VAL A 208 14.50 -0.97 1.88
CA VAL A 208 13.30 -0.23 2.22
C VAL A 208 13.29 0.14 3.71
N ILE A 209 13.58 -0.82 4.58
CA ILE A 209 13.66 -0.59 6.03
C ILE A 209 14.74 0.45 6.36
N ASP A 210 15.91 0.37 5.73
CA ASP A 210 16.98 1.36 5.91
C ASP A 210 16.56 2.76 5.46
N ALA A 211 15.90 2.89 4.31
CA ALA A 211 15.38 4.16 3.82
C ALA A 211 14.34 4.77 4.78
N LEU A 212 13.38 3.97 5.24
CA LEU A 212 12.37 4.41 6.22
C LEU A 212 13.01 4.80 7.56
N THR A 213 14.01 4.05 8.02
CA THR A 213 14.73 4.32 9.27
C THR A 213 15.51 5.63 9.18
N LYS A 214 16.26 5.84 8.08
CA LYS A 214 17.02 7.10 7.85
C LYS A 214 16.11 8.33 7.79
N ALA A 215 14.90 8.17 7.25
CA ALA A 215 13.91 9.23 7.22
C ALA A 215 13.17 9.44 8.56
N GLY A 216 13.37 8.55 9.54
CA GLY A 216 12.61 8.54 10.80
C GLY A 216 11.13 8.20 10.58
N ALA A 217 10.84 7.39 9.56
CA ALA A 217 9.49 6.97 9.22
C ALA A 217 9.11 5.64 9.87
N MET A 218 10.07 4.87 10.37
CA MET A 218 9.79 3.63 11.11
C MET A 218 9.01 3.87 12.40
N ASP A 219 9.08 5.05 13.01
CA ASP A 219 8.36 5.37 14.25
C ASP A 219 6.82 5.29 14.11
N PHE A 220 6.31 5.37 12.89
CA PHE A 220 4.87 5.29 12.58
C PHE A 220 4.56 4.27 11.48
N THR A 221 5.53 3.39 11.14
CA THR A 221 5.38 2.42 10.05
C THR A 221 5.60 0.99 10.56
N THR A 222 4.71 0.09 10.16
CA THR A 222 4.85 -1.37 10.33
C THR A 222 5.24 -1.97 8.99
N VAL A 223 6.23 -2.84 8.98
CA VAL A 223 6.65 -3.60 7.80
C VAL A 223 6.26 -5.06 7.95
N ILE A 224 5.46 -5.59 7.03
CA ILE A 224 5.07 -7.00 7.00
C ILE A 224 5.84 -7.67 5.86
N VAL A 225 6.58 -8.74 6.16
CA VAL A 225 7.49 -9.35 5.20
C VAL A 225 7.09 -10.80 4.94
N SER A 226 6.75 -11.10 3.67
CA SER A 226 6.74 -12.44 3.14
C SER A 226 7.71 -12.48 1.97
N GLY A 227 8.96 -12.89 2.24
CA GLY A 227 10.06 -12.85 1.27
C GLY A 227 9.87 -13.79 0.09
N ALA A 228 10.78 -13.72 -0.89
CA ALA A 228 10.75 -14.56 -2.08
C ALA A 228 10.99 -16.05 -1.79
N SER A 229 11.63 -16.35 -0.66
CA SER A 229 11.86 -17.72 -0.17
C SER A 229 10.72 -18.26 0.69
N ALA A 230 9.76 -17.40 1.07
CA ALA A 230 8.61 -17.82 1.88
C ALA A 230 7.66 -18.71 1.07
N PRO A 231 7.04 -19.71 1.70
CA PRO A 231 6.00 -20.55 1.06
C PRO A 231 4.86 -19.71 0.48
N ALA A 232 4.26 -20.17 -0.62
CA ALA A 232 3.15 -19.49 -1.29
C ALA A 232 1.98 -19.12 -0.35
N PRO A 233 1.57 -19.97 0.63
CA PRO A 233 0.55 -19.61 1.61
C PRO A 233 0.84 -18.29 2.35
N LEU A 234 2.06 -18.09 2.80
CA LEU A 234 2.45 -16.86 3.52
C LEU A 234 2.44 -15.64 2.59
N GLN A 235 2.87 -15.79 1.33
CA GLN A 235 2.79 -14.71 0.34
C GLN A 235 1.34 -14.34 0.00
N TYR A 236 0.44 -15.32 -0.01
CA TYR A 236 -1.00 -15.10 -0.21
C TYR A 236 -1.64 -14.35 0.95
N VAL A 237 -1.33 -14.74 2.20
CA VAL A 237 -1.94 -14.18 3.40
C VAL A 237 -1.39 -12.79 3.74
N ALA A 238 -0.14 -12.48 3.42
CA ALA A 238 0.55 -11.25 3.83
C ALA A 238 -0.25 -9.95 3.57
N PRO A 239 -0.85 -9.70 2.39
CA PRO A 239 -1.65 -8.50 2.16
C PRO A 239 -2.88 -8.42 3.06
N TYR A 240 -3.55 -9.53 3.31
CA TYR A 240 -4.73 -9.57 4.19
C TYR A 240 -4.35 -9.32 5.64
N ALA A 241 -3.24 -9.89 6.11
CA ALA A 241 -2.70 -9.67 7.44
C ALA A 241 -2.35 -8.20 7.69
N GLY A 242 -1.61 -7.59 6.74
CA GLY A 242 -1.29 -6.16 6.80
C GLY A 242 -2.54 -5.27 6.81
N THR A 243 -3.56 -5.63 6.01
CA THR A 243 -4.83 -4.91 5.98
C THR A 243 -5.55 -5.02 7.33
N ALA A 244 -5.62 -6.21 7.93
CA ALA A 244 -6.25 -6.39 9.23
C ALA A 244 -5.59 -5.56 10.34
N MET A 245 -4.25 -5.45 10.34
CA MET A 245 -3.52 -4.58 11.26
C MET A 245 -3.84 -3.09 11.02
N ALA A 246 -3.90 -2.66 9.75
CA ALA A 246 -4.16 -1.28 9.37
C ALA A 246 -5.61 -0.84 9.63
N GLU A 247 -6.58 -1.73 9.40
CA GLU A 247 -7.99 -1.48 9.67
C GLU A 247 -8.29 -1.18 11.14
N HIS A 248 -7.47 -1.68 12.07
CA HIS A 248 -7.63 -1.36 13.48
C HIS A 248 -7.67 0.15 13.70
N PHE A 249 -6.77 0.87 13.08
CA PHE A 249 -6.70 2.34 13.19
C PHE A 249 -7.86 3.02 12.49
N MET A 250 -8.25 2.55 11.31
CA MET A 250 -9.41 3.08 10.59
C MET A 250 -10.69 2.98 11.43
N PHE A 251 -10.95 1.84 12.05
CA PHE A 251 -12.15 1.64 12.89
C PHE A 251 -12.08 2.38 14.22
N ASN A 252 -10.91 2.81 14.67
CA ASN A 252 -10.72 3.67 15.83
C ASN A 252 -10.78 5.18 15.49
N GLY A 253 -11.20 5.54 14.26
CA GLY A 253 -11.32 6.93 13.83
C GLY A 253 -10.00 7.56 13.39
N GLU A 254 -8.93 6.79 13.30
CA GLU A 254 -7.61 7.23 12.85
C GLU A 254 -7.44 7.04 11.33
N HIS A 255 -6.27 7.43 10.82
CA HIS A 255 -5.93 7.29 9.41
C HIS A 255 -4.77 6.34 9.23
N ALA A 256 -4.91 5.41 8.28
CA ALA A 256 -3.85 4.51 7.89
C ALA A 256 -3.59 4.57 6.38
N LEU A 257 -2.33 4.33 6.02
CA LEU A 257 -1.84 4.15 4.66
C LEU A 257 -1.23 2.76 4.56
N ILE A 258 -1.66 1.97 3.59
CA ILE A 258 -1.08 0.66 3.32
C ILE A 258 -0.54 0.56 1.89
N VAL A 259 0.66 0.03 1.76
CA VAL A 259 1.32 -0.27 0.49
C VAL A 259 1.44 -1.77 0.33
N TYR A 260 1.08 -2.31 -0.83
CA TYR A 260 1.27 -3.72 -1.16
C TYR A 260 2.33 -3.85 -2.28
N ASP A 261 3.52 -4.28 -1.96
CA ASP A 261 4.64 -4.43 -2.90
C ASP A 261 5.05 -5.90 -3.05
N ASP A 262 4.46 -6.70 -3.97
CA ASP A 262 3.43 -6.32 -4.94
C ASP A 262 2.30 -7.36 -5.01
N LEU A 263 1.15 -6.95 -5.49
CA LEU A 263 -0.02 -7.83 -5.64
C LEU A 263 0.10 -8.78 -6.86
N SER A 264 1.00 -8.51 -7.81
CA SER A 264 1.27 -9.46 -8.90
C SER A 264 1.82 -10.77 -8.34
N LYS A 265 2.71 -10.70 -7.34
CA LYS A 265 3.26 -11.89 -6.67
C LYS A 265 2.24 -12.57 -5.79
N GLN A 266 1.36 -11.82 -5.11
CA GLN A 266 0.22 -12.42 -4.42
C GLN A 266 -0.64 -13.24 -5.38
N ALA A 267 -0.95 -12.72 -6.55
CA ALA A 267 -1.73 -13.44 -7.56
C ALA A 267 -1.02 -14.72 -8.03
N VAL A 268 0.31 -14.68 -8.22
CA VAL A 268 1.12 -15.85 -8.56
C VAL A 268 1.07 -16.90 -7.45
N ALA A 269 1.23 -16.48 -6.18
CA ALA A 269 1.10 -17.36 -5.03
C ALA A 269 -0.29 -18.00 -4.96
N TYR A 270 -1.35 -17.23 -5.16
CA TYR A 270 -2.73 -17.73 -5.21
C TYR A 270 -2.97 -18.70 -6.35
N ARG A 271 -2.39 -18.47 -7.54
CA ARG A 271 -2.40 -19.40 -8.66
C ARG A 271 -1.73 -20.72 -8.30
N GLN A 272 -0.56 -20.68 -7.67
CA GLN A 272 0.16 -21.87 -7.22
C GLN A 272 -0.68 -22.69 -6.26
N LEU A 273 -1.24 -22.07 -5.22
CA LEU A 273 -2.11 -22.74 -4.25
C LEU A 273 -3.34 -23.37 -4.91
N SER A 274 -3.98 -22.65 -5.81
CA SER A 274 -5.18 -23.14 -6.52
C SER A 274 -4.88 -24.35 -7.41
N LEU A 275 -3.75 -24.33 -8.11
CA LEU A 275 -3.33 -25.48 -8.95
C LEU A 275 -2.95 -26.69 -8.11
N LEU A 276 -2.24 -26.51 -6.99
CA LEU A 276 -1.89 -27.58 -6.07
C LEU A 276 -3.15 -28.21 -5.45
N MET A 277 -4.18 -27.41 -5.17
CA MET A 277 -5.49 -27.87 -4.72
C MET A 277 -6.39 -28.41 -5.85
N ARG A 278 -5.84 -28.58 -7.06
CA ARG A 278 -6.55 -29.12 -8.23
C ARG A 278 -7.78 -28.33 -8.65
N ARG A 279 -7.84 -27.02 -8.32
CA ARG A 279 -8.88 -26.13 -8.84
C ARG A 279 -8.68 -25.91 -10.34
N PRO A 280 -9.75 -25.87 -11.15
CA PRO A 280 -9.63 -25.71 -12.60
C PRO A 280 -9.01 -24.35 -12.94
N PRO A 281 -7.96 -24.31 -13.79
CA PRO A 281 -7.35 -23.08 -14.22
C PRO A 281 -8.20 -22.34 -15.27
N GLY A 282 -8.16 -21.00 -15.21
CA GLY A 282 -8.72 -20.10 -16.20
C GLY A 282 -7.63 -19.43 -17.06
N ARG A 283 -7.86 -18.16 -17.40
CA ARG A 283 -6.92 -17.34 -18.21
C ARG A 283 -5.56 -17.26 -17.51
N GLU A 284 -4.48 -17.47 -18.27
CA GLU A 284 -3.08 -17.47 -17.80
C GLU A 284 -2.85 -18.43 -16.60
N ALA A 285 -3.63 -19.52 -16.56
CA ALA A 285 -3.66 -20.50 -15.48
C ALA A 285 -4.04 -19.94 -14.09
N PHE A 286 -4.56 -18.72 -14.00
CA PHE A 286 -5.13 -18.21 -12.77
C PHE A 286 -6.47 -18.87 -12.46
N PRO A 287 -6.83 -19.03 -11.18
CA PRO A 287 -8.16 -19.50 -10.82
C PRO A 287 -9.24 -18.48 -11.18
N GLY A 288 -10.47 -18.94 -11.42
CA GLY A 288 -11.57 -18.08 -11.84
C GLY A 288 -11.92 -16.96 -10.86
N ASP A 289 -11.56 -17.12 -9.60
CA ASP A 289 -11.81 -16.17 -8.51
C ASP A 289 -10.62 -15.24 -8.18
N VAL A 290 -9.60 -15.16 -9.04
CA VAL A 290 -8.45 -14.28 -8.80
C VAL A 290 -8.85 -12.79 -8.73
N PHE A 291 -9.88 -12.39 -9.47
CA PHE A 291 -10.45 -11.05 -9.33
C PHE A 291 -10.96 -10.81 -7.90
N TYR A 292 -11.70 -11.77 -7.35
CA TYR A 292 -12.23 -11.70 -5.98
C TYR A 292 -11.12 -11.71 -4.93
N CYS A 293 -10.01 -12.39 -5.17
CA CYS A 293 -8.82 -12.32 -4.30
C CYS A 293 -8.34 -10.88 -4.08
N HIS A 294 -8.24 -10.08 -5.14
CA HIS A 294 -7.83 -8.67 -5.02
C HIS A 294 -8.98 -7.74 -4.63
N SER A 295 -10.21 -7.96 -5.12
CA SER A 295 -11.31 -7.06 -4.83
C SER A 295 -11.73 -7.10 -3.35
N ARG A 296 -11.82 -8.28 -2.73
CA ARG A 296 -12.13 -8.40 -1.30
C ARG A 296 -11.04 -7.83 -0.39
N LEU A 297 -9.78 -7.78 -0.86
CA LEU A 297 -8.69 -7.09 -0.19
C LEU A 297 -8.82 -5.57 -0.29
N LEU A 298 -8.90 -5.06 -1.51
CA LEU A 298 -8.85 -3.61 -1.79
C LEU A 298 -10.14 -2.89 -1.41
N GLU A 299 -11.30 -3.56 -1.45
CA GLU A 299 -12.57 -2.98 -0.98
C GLU A 299 -12.60 -2.69 0.54
N ARG A 300 -11.69 -3.27 1.32
CA ARG A 300 -11.51 -2.95 2.74
C ARG A 300 -10.94 -1.55 2.97
N SER A 301 -10.28 -0.97 1.96
CA SER A 301 -9.80 0.42 2.00
C SER A 301 -10.94 1.38 1.71
N ALA A 302 -11.23 2.28 2.67
CA ALA A 302 -12.35 3.21 2.59
C ALA A 302 -12.14 4.42 3.51
N LYS A 303 -12.96 5.45 3.31
CA LYS A 303 -13.21 6.53 4.26
C LYS A 303 -14.51 6.23 4.99
N LEU A 304 -14.44 5.98 6.27
CA LEU A 304 -15.62 5.69 7.09
C LEU A 304 -16.48 6.93 7.31
N SER A 305 -17.77 6.71 7.49
CA SER A 305 -18.73 7.76 7.85
C SER A 305 -18.36 8.41 9.19
N LYS A 306 -18.88 9.60 9.45
CA LYS A 306 -18.66 10.30 10.71
C LYS A 306 -19.22 9.54 11.92
N GLU A 307 -20.29 8.79 11.71
CA GLU A 307 -20.93 7.93 12.72
C GLU A 307 -20.00 6.80 13.18
N LEU A 308 -19.14 6.32 12.29
CA LEU A 308 -18.11 5.32 12.57
C LEU A 308 -16.74 5.94 12.89
N GLY A 309 -16.70 7.21 13.33
CA GLY A 309 -15.49 7.90 13.74
C GLY A 309 -14.70 8.57 12.62
N GLY A 310 -15.11 8.44 11.36
CA GLY A 310 -14.49 9.15 10.24
C GLY A 310 -13.05 8.72 9.90
N GLY A 311 -12.59 7.57 10.37
CA GLY A 311 -11.29 7.01 10.06
C GLY A 311 -11.14 6.67 8.57
N SER A 312 -9.91 6.38 8.14
CA SER A 312 -9.66 5.99 6.75
C SER A 312 -8.52 5.01 6.61
N LEU A 313 -8.64 4.12 5.64
CA LEU A 313 -7.55 3.28 5.16
C LEU A 313 -7.33 3.58 3.67
N THR A 314 -6.19 4.19 3.35
CA THR A 314 -5.75 4.47 1.98
C THR A 314 -4.85 3.34 1.51
N SER A 315 -5.05 2.82 0.30
CA SER A 315 -4.20 1.76 -0.23
C SER A 315 -3.46 2.16 -1.50
N LEU A 316 -2.19 1.79 -1.56
CA LEU A 316 -1.32 1.90 -2.71
C LEU A 316 -0.87 0.50 -3.15
N PRO A 317 -1.71 -0.24 -3.88
CA PRO A 317 -1.29 -1.49 -4.49
C PRO A 317 -0.26 -1.23 -5.58
N ILE A 318 0.76 -2.09 -5.64
CA ILE A 318 1.75 -2.09 -6.71
C ILE A 318 1.49 -3.30 -7.60
N ILE A 319 1.45 -3.06 -8.91
CA ILE A 319 1.38 -4.09 -9.94
C ILE A 319 2.58 -3.97 -10.87
N GLU A 320 3.20 -5.09 -11.17
CA GLU A 320 4.29 -5.18 -12.14
C GLU A 320 3.73 -5.53 -13.52
N THR A 321 4.14 -4.76 -14.54
CA THR A 321 3.89 -5.06 -15.94
C THR A 321 5.16 -5.63 -16.60
N LEU A 322 4.98 -6.26 -17.73
CA LEU A 322 6.05 -6.69 -18.62
C LEU A 322 5.90 -5.92 -19.92
N GLU A 323 6.99 -5.27 -20.38
CA GLU A 323 7.03 -4.50 -21.64
C GLU A 323 5.93 -3.44 -21.76
N GLY A 324 5.48 -2.87 -20.62
CA GLY A 324 4.43 -1.88 -20.56
C GLY A 324 3.01 -2.41 -20.83
N GLU A 325 2.80 -3.73 -20.85
CA GLU A 325 1.50 -4.33 -21.18
C GLU A 325 0.52 -4.19 -20.01
N VAL A 326 -0.27 -3.11 -20.04
CA VAL A 326 -1.34 -2.87 -19.06
C VAL A 326 -2.61 -3.69 -19.33
N SER A 327 -2.73 -4.29 -20.52
CA SER A 327 -3.87 -5.13 -20.94
C SER A 327 -3.78 -6.58 -20.45
N ALA A 328 -2.68 -6.97 -19.80
CA ALA A 328 -2.52 -8.28 -19.19
C ALA A 328 -3.60 -8.52 -18.11
N TYR A 329 -3.82 -9.79 -17.74
CA TYR A 329 -4.97 -10.18 -16.94
C TYR A 329 -5.00 -9.54 -15.54
N ILE A 330 -3.91 -9.65 -14.78
CA ILE A 330 -3.84 -9.08 -13.41
C ILE A 330 -3.86 -7.55 -13.42
N PRO A 331 -3.05 -6.83 -14.26
CA PRO A 331 -3.17 -5.39 -14.40
C PRO A 331 -4.59 -4.89 -14.66
N THR A 332 -5.27 -5.47 -15.64
CA THR A 332 -6.65 -5.09 -16.01
C THR A 332 -7.61 -5.25 -14.83
N ASN A 333 -7.52 -6.36 -14.10
CA ASN A 333 -8.34 -6.61 -12.92
C ASN A 333 -8.13 -5.54 -11.85
N VAL A 334 -6.89 -5.22 -11.50
CA VAL A 334 -6.58 -4.28 -10.43
C VAL A 334 -6.91 -2.84 -10.83
N ILE A 335 -6.69 -2.43 -12.10
CA ILE A 335 -7.15 -1.13 -12.63
C ILE A 335 -8.66 -0.96 -12.46
N SER A 336 -9.44 -2.02 -12.65
CA SER A 336 -10.90 -1.96 -12.51
C SER A 336 -11.37 -1.87 -11.06
N ILE A 337 -10.62 -2.45 -10.11
CA ILE A 337 -10.94 -2.43 -8.68
C ILE A 337 -10.57 -1.09 -8.04
N THR A 338 -9.51 -0.44 -8.51
CA THR A 338 -8.94 0.77 -7.91
C THR A 338 -9.63 2.06 -8.38
N ASP A 339 -9.45 3.15 -7.62
CA ASP A 339 -10.02 4.46 -7.90
C ASP A 339 -9.13 5.32 -8.82
N GLY A 340 -8.15 4.70 -9.45
CA GLY A 340 -7.22 5.32 -10.38
C GLY A 340 -5.88 4.58 -10.40
N GLN A 341 -4.98 5.06 -11.25
CA GLN A 341 -3.64 4.50 -11.40
C GLN A 341 -2.59 5.57 -11.69
N ILE A 342 -1.40 5.37 -11.15
CA ILE A 342 -0.16 6.06 -11.48
C ILE A 342 0.66 5.11 -12.35
N TYR A 343 0.75 5.40 -13.64
CA TYR A 343 1.50 4.58 -14.59
C TYR A 343 2.93 5.11 -14.74
N LEU A 344 3.90 4.27 -14.38
CA LEU A 344 5.33 4.56 -14.52
C LEU A 344 5.90 3.88 -15.76
N GLN A 345 6.32 4.68 -16.72
CA GLN A 345 6.75 4.24 -18.04
C GLN A 345 8.27 4.10 -18.12
N PRO A 346 8.81 2.97 -18.65
CA PRO A 346 10.25 2.75 -18.76
C PRO A 346 10.98 3.82 -19.58
N ASP A 347 10.42 4.21 -20.74
CA ASP A 347 11.05 5.19 -21.63
C ASP A 347 11.30 6.53 -20.93
N LEU A 348 10.34 6.99 -20.13
CA LEU A 348 10.47 8.21 -19.33
C LEU A 348 11.57 8.05 -18.27
N PHE A 349 11.62 6.88 -17.63
CA PHE A 349 12.62 6.59 -16.61
C PHE A 349 14.04 6.64 -17.18
N PHE A 350 14.25 5.99 -18.31
CA PHE A 350 15.56 5.97 -19.00
C PHE A 350 15.90 7.32 -19.61
N ALA A 351 14.92 8.12 -20.03
CA ALA A 351 15.12 9.52 -20.43
C ALA A 351 15.45 10.47 -19.24
N GLY A 352 15.55 9.94 -18.01
CA GLY A 352 15.90 10.73 -16.82
C GLY A 352 14.75 11.55 -16.25
N ILE A 353 13.51 11.28 -16.65
CA ILE A 353 12.30 11.88 -16.08
C ILE A 353 11.89 11.04 -14.86
N ARG A 354 12.07 11.58 -13.67
CA ARG A 354 11.80 10.86 -12.41
C ARG A 354 11.02 11.76 -11.45
N PRO A 355 9.81 11.35 -11.00
CA PRO A 355 9.15 10.08 -11.31
C PRO A 355 8.78 9.93 -12.78
N ALA A 356 8.86 8.70 -13.29
CA ALA A 356 8.61 8.37 -14.69
C ALA A 356 7.12 8.26 -15.03
N MET A 357 6.33 9.17 -14.48
CA MET A 357 4.87 9.16 -14.57
C MET A 357 4.39 9.58 -15.94
N ASN A 358 3.65 8.70 -16.60
CA ASN A 358 2.93 9.05 -17.82
C ASN A 358 1.62 9.77 -17.46
N VAL A 359 1.56 11.07 -17.72
CA VAL A 359 0.44 11.95 -17.38
C VAL A 359 -0.84 11.62 -18.16
N GLY A 360 -0.69 11.11 -19.38
CA GLY A 360 -1.82 10.77 -20.26
C GLY A 360 -2.64 9.59 -19.73
N ILE A 361 -1.97 8.55 -19.25
CA ILE A 361 -2.58 7.28 -18.80
C ILE A 361 -2.85 7.26 -17.29
N SER A 362 -2.12 8.05 -16.51
CA SER A 362 -2.32 8.16 -15.07
C SER A 362 -3.61 8.91 -14.78
N VAL A 363 -4.44 8.38 -13.88
CA VAL A 363 -5.77 8.93 -13.57
C VAL A 363 -6.06 8.80 -12.08
N SER A 364 -6.60 9.84 -11.46
CA SER A 364 -7.28 9.75 -10.17
C SER A 364 -8.77 10.03 -10.37
N ARG A 365 -9.64 9.08 -10.00
CA ARG A 365 -11.09 9.24 -10.09
C ARG A 365 -11.66 10.17 -9.04
N VAL A 366 -10.94 10.38 -7.92
CA VAL A 366 -11.28 11.37 -6.90
C VAL A 366 -10.88 12.78 -7.35
N GLY A 367 -9.72 12.90 -8.00
CA GLY A 367 -9.25 14.12 -8.62
C GLY A 367 -9.15 15.30 -7.64
N GLY A 368 -9.56 16.48 -8.06
CA GLY A 368 -9.43 17.72 -7.29
C GLY A 368 -10.17 17.75 -5.94
N ASN A 369 -11.01 16.73 -5.62
CA ASN A 369 -11.60 16.60 -4.28
C ASN A 369 -10.56 16.13 -3.24
N ALA A 370 -9.47 15.49 -3.71
CA ALA A 370 -8.33 15.08 -2.91
C ALA A 370 -7.21 16.13 -2.87
N GLN A 371 -7.48 17.38 -3.24
CA GLN A 371 -6.52 18.49 -3.20
C GLN A 371 -7.03 19.60 -2.30
N ILE A 372 -6.10 20.30 -1.65
CA ILE A 372 -6.41 21.60 -1.05
C ILE A 372 -6.69 22.62 -2.17
N LYS A 373 -7.54 23.63 -1.89
CA LYS A 373 -7.96 24.60 -2.89
C LYS A 373 -6.81 25.31 -3.58
N ALA A 374 -5.75 25.63 -2.84
CA ALA A 374 -4.55 26.26 -3.40
C ALA A 374 -3.90 25.39 -4.48
N MET A 375 -3.68 24.11 -4.21
CA MET A 375 -3.11 23.18 -5.20
C MET A 375 -4.03 23.04 -6.41
N LYS A 376 -5.33 22.89 -6.20
CA LYS A 376 -6.31 22.80 -7.29
C LYS A 376 -6.29 24.00 -8.23
N LYS A 377 -6.11 25.23 -7.68
CA LYS A 377 -6.02 26.48 -8.47
C LYS A 377 -4.72 26.57 -9.26
N VAL A 378 -3.61 26.12 -8.68
CA VAL A 378 -2.29 26.21 -9.30
C VAL A 378 -2.07 25.13 -10.35
N ALA A 379 -2.52 23.91 -10.08
CA ALA A 379 -2.29 22.75 -10.94
C ALA A 379 -3.43 22.44 -11.92
N GLY A 380 -4.53 23.20 -11.89
CA GLY A 380 -5.75 22.87 -12.63
C GLY A 380 -5.58 22.74 -14.15
N GLY A 381 -4.65 23.46 -14.76
CA GLY A 381 -4.32 23.37 -16.19
C GLY A 381 -3.12 22.46 -16.50
N LEU A 382 -2.31 22.12 -15.50
CA LEU A 382 -1.01 21.50 -15.67
C LEU A 382 -1.06 20.18 -16.48
N ARG A 383 -2.05 19.35 -16.20
CA ARG A 383 -2.22 18.06 -16.89
C ARG A 383 -2.49 18.26 -18.38
N LEU A 384 -3.36 19.22 -18.73
CA LEU A 384 -3.69 19.54 -20.13
C LEU A 384 -2.48 20.14 -20.84
N ASP A 385 -1.76 21.05 -20.18
CA ASP A 385 -0.55 21.67 -20.71
C ASP A 385 0.54 20.64 -21.02
N LEU A 386 0.75 19.68 -20.13
CA LEU A 386 1.72 18.59 -20.35
C LEU A 386 1.27 17.58 -21.41
N ALA A 387 -0.03 17.30 -21.52
CA ALA A 387 -0.55 16.47 -22.59
C ALA A 387 -0.32 17.13 -23.95
N SER A 388 -0.68 18.43 -24.09
CA SER A 388 -0.41 19.21 -25.29
C SER A 388 1.08 19.33 -25.60
N PHE A 389 1.92 19.48 -24.57
CA PHE A 389 3.37 19.47 -24.74
C PHE A 389 3.87 18.16 -25.36
N ARG A 390 3.38 17.00 -24.91
CA ARG A 390 3.79 15.69 -25.45
C ARG A 390 3.41 15.53 -26.91
N GLU A 391 2.24 16.02 -27.30
CA GLU A 391 1.82 16.02 -28.70
C GLU A 391 2.73 16.91 -29.56
N LEU A 392 3.05 18.12 -29.07
CA LEU A 392 3.95 19.06 -29.75
C LEU A 392 5.39 18.53 -29.81
N GLU A 393 5.89 17.89 -28.75
CA GLU A 393 7.21 17.27 -28.70
C GLU A 393 7.34 16.18 -29.78
N ALA A 394 6.34 15.29 -29.89
CA ALA A 394 6.31 14.26 -30.91
C ALA A 394 6.30 14.86 -32.33
N PHE A 395 5.56 15.95 -32.52
CA PHE A 395 5.48 16.65 -33.80
C PHE A 395 6.79 17.36 -34.17
N ALA A 396 7.44 17.98 -33.17
CA ALA A 396 8.76 18.65 -33.36
C ALA A 396 9.86 17.65 -33.78
N GLN A 397 9.82 16.42 -33.26
CA GLN A 397 10.77 15.36 -33.62
C GLN A 397 10.69 14.93 -35.09
N LEU A 398 9.57 15.20 -35.77
CA LEU A 398 9.40 14.94 -37.19
C LEU A 398 10.08 15.99 -38.10
N GLY A 399 10.78 16.98 -37.52
CA GLY A 399 11.55 17.98 -38.28
C GLY A 399 10.70 19.11 -38.86
N THR A 400 9.49 19.37 -38.37
CA THR A 400 8.63 20.43 -38.83
C THR A 400 9.06 21.75 -38.21
N GLU A 401 9.17 22.82 -39.01
CA GLU A 401 9.38 24.18 -38.49
C GLU A 401 8.13 24.61 -37.71
N LEU A 402 8.33 25.02 -36.46
CA LEU A 402 7.27 25.49 -35.58
C LEU A 402 7.19 27.01 -35.62
N ASP A 403 5.99 27.56 -35.58
CA ASP A 403 5.79 28.98 -35.38
C ASP A 403 6.28 29.43 -33.98
N PRO A 404 6.63 30.72 -33.80
CA PRO A 404 7.19 31.21 -32.53
C PRO A 404 6.30 30.97 -31.30
N ALA A 405 4.98 30.99 -31.47
CA ALA A 405 4.03 30.77 -30.36
C ALA A 405 4.02 29.29 -29.93
N THR A 406 4.03 28.38 -30.92
CA THR A 406 4.13 26.95 -30.68
C THR A 406 5.50 26.58 -30.08
N GLN A 407 6.58 27.17 -30.56
CA GLN A 407 7.91 26.99 -29.97
C GLN A 407 7.95 27.44 -28.50
N SER A 408 7.35 28.58 -28.15
CA SER A 408 7.28 29.05 -26.78
C SER A 408 6.51 28.10 -25.86
N LYS A 409 5.42 27.48 -26.36
CA LYS A 409 4.69 26.45 -25.60
C LYS A 409 5.54 25.20 -25.38
N LEU A 410 6.27 24.78 -26.40
CA LEU A 410 7.19 23.63 -26.31
C LEU A 410 8.29 23.90 -25.29
N ASP A 411 8.92 25.06 -25.34
CA ASP A 411 9.97 25.47 -24.39
C ASP A 411 9.48 25.55 -22.94
N ARG A 412 8.26 26.04 -22.72
CA ARG A 412 7.61 26.02 -21.41
C ARG A 412 7.34 24.59 -20.96
N GLY A 413 6.90 23.73 -21.84
CA GLY A 413 6.68 22.31 -21.55
C GLY A 413 7.95 21.59 -21.07
N TYR A 414 9.08 21.82 -21.72
CA TYR A 414 10.37 21.27 -21.26
C TYR A 414 10.74 21.76 -19.86
N ARG A 415 10.53 23.05 -19.56
CA ARG A 415 10.79 23.61 -18.23
C ARG A 415 9.86 23.01 -17.17
N MET A 416 8.60 22.79 -17.52
CA MET A 416 7.64 22.11 -16.63
C MET A 416 8.03 20.68 -16.34
N VAL A 417 8.48 19.92 -17.35
CA VAL A 417 8.97 18.55 -17.16
C VAL A 417 10.21 18.56 -16.24
N GLU A 418 11.14 19.50 -16.44
CA GLU A 418 12.33 19.61 -15.60
C GLU A 418 11.96 19.99 -14.15
N LEU A 419 11.03 20.93 -13.97
CA LEU A 419 10.53 21.34 -12.66
C LEU A 419 9.88 20.19 -11.89
N LEU A 420 9.16 19.32 -12.58
CA LEU A 420 8.43 18.19 -11.96
C LEU A 420 9.34 17.01 -11.59
N LYS A 421 10.60 17.01 -12.06
CA LYS A 421 11.58 16.01 -11.60
C LYS A 421 11.85 16.17 -10.11
N GLN A 422 11.95 15.06 -9.42
CA GLN A 422 12.20 15.02 -7.98
C GLN A 422 13.07 13.81 -7.62
N SER A 423 14.00 14.02 -6.70
CA SER A 423 14.85 12.94 -6.20
C SER A 423 14.04 12.02 -5.29
N GLN A 424 14.34 10.73 -5.31
CA GLN A 424 13.72 9.76 -4.39
C GLN A 424 14.09 10.04 -2.93
N TYR A 425 13.17 9.71 -2.02
CA TYR A 425 13.32 9.88 -0.56
C TYR A 425 13.46 11.34 -0.13
N GLN A 426 12.95 12.24 -0.93
CA GLN A 426 12.91 13.68 -0.67
C GLN A 426 11.51 14.25 -0.96
N PRO A 427 10.49 13.79 -0.22
CA PRO A 427 9.14 14.34 -0.38
C PRO A 427 9.12 15.82 -0.02
N MET A 428 8.36 16.59 -0.79
CA MET A 428 8.23 18.04 -0.67
C MET A 428 6.91 18.39 0.02
N GLU A 429 6.95 19.36 0.93
CA GLU A 429 5.75 19.85 1.57
C GLU A 429 4.82 20.56 0.58
N VAL A 430 3.51 20.49 0.78
CA VAL A 430 2.51 21.02 -0.16
C VAL A 430 2.63 22.52 -0.40
N ALA A 431 3.03 23.31 0.60
CA ALA A 431 3.24 24.76 0.43
C ALA A 431 4.41 25.06 -0.52
N ASP A 432 5.51 24.31 -0.39
CA ASP A 432 6.65 24.38 -1.30
C ASP A 432 6.27 23.95 -2.72
N GLN A 433 5.49 22.85 -2.85
CA GLN A 433 5.00 22.39 -4.14
C GLN A 433 4.14 23.44 -4.84
N ILE A 434 3.26 24.14 -4.11
CA ILE A 434 2.39 25.18 -4.65
C ILE A 434 3.24 26.33 -5.21
N ILE A 435 4.25 26.79 -4.49
CA ILE A 435 5.14 27.89 -4.95
C ILE A 435 5.91 27.44 -6.20
N SER A 436 6.46 26.22 -6.19
CA SER A 436 7.20 25.65 -7.31
C SER A 436 6.33 25.55 -8.56
N ILE A 437 5.15 24.92 -8.46
CA ILE A 437 4.22 24.74 -9.57
C ILE A 437 3.67 26.08 -10.06
N TYR A 438 3.41 27.03 -9.15
CA TYR A 438 3.00 28.38 -9.51
C TYR A 438 4.04 29.06 -10.38
N ALA A 439 5.32 28.99 -10.02
CA ALA A 439 6.40 29.58 -10.81
C ALA A 439 6.45 29.02 -12.24
N GLY A 440 6.21 27.73 -12.41
CA GLY A 440 6.16 27.07 -13.72
C GLY A 440 4.91 27.44 -14.52
N THR A 441 3.74 27.26 -13.94
CA THR A 441 2.45 27.42 -14.65
C THR A 441 2.15 28.88 -15.01
N ARG A 442 2.67 29.85 -14.24
CA ARG A 442 2.49 31.29 -14.48
C ARG A 442 3.59 31.93 -15.33
N GLY A 443 4.49 31.12 -15.93
CA GLY A 443 5.49 31.60 -16.88
C GLY A 443 6.70 32.30 -16.26
N HIS A 444 6.89 32.23 -14.94
CA HIS A 444 8.05 32.83 -14.29
C HIS A 444 9.37 32.15 -14.64
N LEU A 445 9.31 30.93 -15.21
CA LEU A 445 10.48 30.17 -15.65
C LEU A 445 10.83 30.39 -17.12
N ASP A 446 10.02 31.11 -17.91
CA ASP A 446 10.19 31.21 -19.37
C ASP A 446 11.54 31.78 -19.79
N GLU A 447 12.14 32.66 -18.98
CA GLU A 447 13.47 33.25 -19.22
C GLU A 447 14.61 32.44 -18.57
N ILE A 448 14.31 31.44 -17.76
CA ILE A 448 15.33 30.63 -17.08
C ILE A 448 15.83 29.54 -18.03
N PRO A 449 17.16 29.40 -18.22
CA PRO A 449 17.73 28.30 -19.00
C PRO A 449 17.27 26.93 -18.45
N LEU A 450 16.95 26.00 -19.33
CA LEU A 450 16.46 24.67 -18.96
C LEU A 450 17.37 23.98 -17.92
N THR A 451 18.68 24.10 -18.10
CA THR A 451 19.68 23.52 -17.19
C THR A 451 19.72 24.13 -15.80
N LYS A 452 19.15 25.34 -15.63
CA LYS A 452 19.11 26.08 -14.34
C LYS A 452 17.73 26.03 -13.65
N VAL A 453 16.74 25.38 -14.24
CA VAL A 453 15.38 25.32 -13.66
C VAL A 453 15.39 24.70 -12.26
N ARG A 454 16.13 23.62 -12.07
CA ARG A 454 16.25 22.96 -10.76
C ARG A 454 16.97 23.83 -9.73
N ASP A 455 18.05 24.46 -10.11
CA ASP A 455 18.80 25.36 -9.23
C ASP A 455 17.94 26.57 -8.84
N PHE A 456 17.16 27.09 -9.79
CA PHE A 456 16.18 28.13 -9.54
C PHE A 456 15.12 27.70 -8.53
N GLU A 457 14.52 26.51 -8.68
CA GLU A 457 13.55 25.96 -7.75
C GLU A 457 14.12 25.86 -6.33
N VAL A 458 15.27 25.19 -6.19
CA VAL A 458 15.91 25.00 -4.88
C VAL A 458 16.23 26.33 -4.23
N GLY A 459 16.80 27.27 -5.00
CA GLY A 459 17.14 28.61 -4.51
C GLY A 459 15.90 29.43 -4.11
N LEU A 460 14.83 29.37 -4.92
CA LEU A 460 13.57 30.06 -4.61
C LEU A 460 12.96 29.54 -3.31
N LEU A 461 12.88 28.24 -3.13
CA LEU A 461 12.30 27.62 -1.93
C LEU A 461 13.14 27.94 -0.68
N SER A 462 14.48 27.91 -0.80
CA SER A 462 15.36 28.36 0.29
C SER A 462 15.13 29.83 0.62
N PHE A 463 15.10 30.70 -0.40
CA PHE A 463 14.83 32.14 -0.22
C PHE A 463 13.48 32.37 0.50
N VAL A 464 12.44 31.65 0.14
CA VAL A 464 11.12 31.81 0.78
C VAL A 464 11.18 31.33 2.23
N ARG A 465 11.81 30.21 2.52
CA ARG A 465 11.95 29.70 3.90
C ARG A 465 12.73 30.68 4.80
N ASP A 466 13.78 31.31 4.27
CA ASP A 466 14.68 32.17 5.02
C ASP A 466 14.15 33.61 5.15
N ARG A 467 13.46 34.11 4.13
CA ARG A 467 13.10 35.53 4.03
C ARG A 467 11.61 35.81 4.11
N LYS A 468 10.77 34.82 3.84
CA LYS A 468 9.31 34.97 3.79
C LYS A 468 8.58 33.75 4.39
N PRO A 469 8.95 33.29 5.59
CA PRO A 469 8.32 32.11 6.21
C PRO A 469 6.82 32.29 6.41
N GLU A 470 6.35 33.53 6.62
CA GLU A 470 4.95 33.91 6.75
C GLU A 470 4.10 33.49 5.54
N LEU A 471 4.69 33.44 4.34
CA LEU A 471 4.00 32.96 3.13
C LEU A 471 3.67 31.48 3.23
N LEU A 472 4.63 30.65 3.68
CA LEU A 472 4.42 29.21 3.86
C LEU A 472 3.36 28.94 4.91
N ASP A 473 3.42 29.64 6.05
CA ASP A 473 2.46 29.49 7.13
C ASP A 473 1.05 29.91 6.67
N LYS A 474 0.94 30.96 5.88
CA LYS A 474 -0.33 31.41 5.34
C LYS A 474 -0.94 30.38 4.38
N ILE A 475 -0.14 29.80 3.48
CA ILE A 475 -0.59 28.72 2.58
C ILE A 475 -1.05 27.48 3.38
N ARG A 476 -0.32 27.10 4.44
CA ARG A 476 -0.66 25.96 5.31
C ARG A 476 -1.99 26.14 6.03
N ASN A 477 -2.22 27.36 6.54
CA ASN A 477 -3.38 27.66 7.36
C ASN A 477 -4.64 27.91 6.52
N GLU A 478 -4.55 28.71 5.47
CA GLU A 478 -5.70 29.08 4.63
C GLU A 478 -6.06 27.97 3.64
N LYS A 479 -5.07 27.16 3.21
CA LYS A 479 -5.24 26.07 2.24
C LYS A 479 -5.90 26.50 0.93
N ASP A 480 -5.92 27.81 0.67
CA ASP A 480 -6.48 28.43 -0.52
C ASP A 480 -5.43 29.37 -1.16
N LEU A 481 -5.61 29.66 -2.44
CA LEU A 481 -4.84 30.67 -3.16
C LEU A 481 -5.71 31.94 -3.24
N THR A 482 -5.62 32.79 -2.20
CA THR A 482 -6.26 34.10 -2.17
C THR A 482 -5.44 35.10 -2.98
N SER A 483 -6.04 36.22 -3.39
CA SER A 483 -5.32 37.28 -4.11
C SER A 483 -4.10 37.79 -3.33
N GLU A 484 -4.20 37.85 -2.00
CA GLU A 484 -3.09 38.24 -1.14
C GLU A 484 -1.93 37.25 -1.19
N ILE A 485 -2.23 35.93 -1.04
CA ILE A 485 -1.22 34.86 -1.13
C ILE A 485 -0.58 34.86 -2.53
N GLU A 486 -1.39 35.04 -3.58
CA GLU A 486 -0.89 35.09 -4.94
C GLU A 486 0.07 36.27 -5.15
N GLU A 487 -0.24 37.43 -4.60
CA GLU A 487 0.66 38.61 -4.64
C GLU A 487 1.94 38.38 -3.83
N MET A 488 1.86 37.75 -2.67
CA MET A 488 3.04 37.40 -1.89
C MET A 488 3.95 36.43 -2.65
N ILE A 489 3.39 35.41 -3.35
CA ILE A 489 4.14 34.47 -4.20
C ILE A 489 4.83 35.23 -5.33
N LYS A 490 4.11 36.08 -6.08
CA LYS A 490 4.66 36.92 -7.17
C LYS A 490 5.81 37.79 -6.68
N SER A 491 5.61 38.45 -5.54
CA SER A 491 6.64 39.32 -4.91
C SER A 491 7.89 38.49 -4.52
N ALA A 492 7.71 37.30 -3.97
CA ALA A 492 8.81 36.43 -3.59
C ALA A 492 9.60 35.94 -4.81
N ILE A 493 8.91 35.47 -5.86
CA ILE A 493 9.54 35.04 -7.10
C ILE A 493 10.30 36.20 -7.77
N SER A 494 9.71 37.41 -7.86
CA SER A 494 10.35 38.58 -8.48
C SER A 494 11.58 39.00 -7.71
N ALA A 495 11.52 39.04 -6.37
CA ALA A 495 12.65 39.37 -5.52
C ALA A 495 13.81 38.37 -5.66
N PHE A 496 13.49 37.07 -5.69
CA PHE A 496 14.50 36.03 -5.90
C PHE A 496 15.10 36.11 -7.31
N LYS A 497 14.27 36.26 -8.35
CA LYS A 497 14.71 36.33 -9.75
C LYS A 497 15.70 37.45 -10.00
N ALA A 498 15.53 38.60 -9.33
CA ALA A 498 16.47 39.74 -9.42
C ALA A 498 17.86 39.39 -8.87
N SER A 499 17.98 38.44 -7.96
CA SER A 499 19.26 37.99 -7.37
C SER A 499 19.82 36.71 -8.01
N PHE A 500 19.02 36.01 -8.79
CA PHE A 500 19.43 34.74 -9.44
C PHE A 500 20.24 35.04 -10.70
N LYS A 501 21.47 34.52 -10.76
CA LYS A 501 22.41 34.72 -11.87
C LYS A 501 22.61 33.45 -12.71
#